data_76ebd3b4fb17c5f2affc948b0e88f3ed
#
_entry.id   76ebd3b4fb17c5f2affc948b0e88f3ed
#
_cell.length_a   1.000
_cell.length_b   1.000
_cell.length_c   1.000
_cell.angle_alpha   90.00
_cell.angle_beta   90.00
_cell.angle_gamma   90.00
#
_symmetry.space_group_name_H-M   'P 1'
#
loop_
_entity.id
_entity.type
_entity.pdbx_description
1 polymer ?
#
loop_
_entity_poly.entity_id
_entity_poly.type
_entity_poly.pdbx_seq_one_letter_code
_entity_poly.pdbx_strand_id
1 'polypeptide(L)'
;MQDKRFGYFDDDNREYVITDPKTPWPWINYLGNEDFFSLISNTAGGYSFYKDAKFRRITRYRYNNVPMDNGGRYFYINEGGNVWSPTWKPCKTALDSYECRHGMSYTRITGSKDGIEASLLFFVPLKTWGEAQKLTLRNTSAKVRKLKLFSFAEWCLWNAATDMENFQRNFSTGEVEVDGSVIYHKTEYKERRNHYAFYSVNTPVDGFDTDRETFVGLYNEFADPERVVEGRPGNSIAHGWSPIASHYLEVELQPGESRDFIFLLGYVENKQEAKFEEREESLHEAFKQSVPSSPIINKVKAKAMISAFDTTAKVDAAFAELKAYWDRLLDIYVVKTDEEKLDRMVNIWNPVSYTHLRAHET
;
A
#
# COMPACT_ATOMS: atom_id res chain seq x y z
N MET A 1 0.78 37.71 3.20
CA MET A 1 1.24 36.32 2.96
C MET A 1 1.04 36.07 1.48
N GLN A 2 2.11 35.76 0.75
CA GLN A 2 1.91 35.30 -0.64
C GLN A 2 1.10 34.02 -0.58
N ASP A 3 0.02 33.94 -1.39
CA ASP A 3 -0.76 32.71 -1.55
C ASP A 3 0.14 31.64 -2.13
N LYS A 4 0.68 30.79 -1.26
CA LYS A 4 1.51 29.66 -1.67
C LYS A 4 0.63 28.64 -2.36
N ARG A 5 0.84 28.45 -3.66
CA ARG A 5 0.16 27.39 -4.42
C ARG A 5 0.89 26.07 -4.20
N PHE A 6 0.16 25.05 -3.74
CA PHE A 6 0.70 23.70 -3.53
C PHE A 6 0.51 22.78 -4.73
N GLY A 7 -0.30 23.20 -5.71
CA GLY A 7 -0.62 22.41 -6.90
C GLY A 7 -1.55 23.13 -7.87
N TYR A 8 -2.01 22.37 -8.86
CA TYR A 8 -2.89 22.86 -9.92
C TYR A 8 -3.76 21.72 -10.47
N PHE A 9 -4.85 22.08 -11.17
CA PHE A 9 -5.69 21.13 -11.90
C PHE A 9 -5.12 20.88 -13.29
N ASP A 10 -5.00 19.61 -13.64
CA ASP A 10 -4.69 19.11 -14.98
C ASP A 10 -5.98 18.50 -15.53
N ASP A 11 -6.79 19.35 -16.18
CA ASP A 11 -8.13 18.98 -16.63
C ASP A 11 -8.09 17.98 -17.79
N ASP A 12 -7.06 18.03 -18.63
CA ASP A 12 -6.88 17.11 -19.75
C ASP A 12 -6.66 15.66 -19.26
N ASN A 13 -5.96 15.50 -18.15
CA ASN A 13 -5.73 14.20 -17.53
C ASN A 13 -6.73 13.88 -16.41
N ARG A 14 -7.62 14.81 -16.08
CA ARG A 14 -8.56 14.70 -14.94
C ARG A 14 -7.83 14.43 -13.62
N GLU A 15 -6.77 15.19 -13.38
CA GLU A 15 -5.90 15.07 -12.21
C GLU A 15 -5.82 16.38 -11.42
N TYR A 16 -5.57 16.26 -10.13
CA TYR A 16 -5.04 17.35 -9.32
C TYR A 16 -3.56 17.07 -9.04
N VAL A 17 -2.69 17.97 -9.48
CA VAL A 17 -1.24 17.84 -9.37
C VAL A 17 -0.74 18.63 -8.18
N ILE A 18 -0.05 17.97 -7.25
CA ILE A 18 0.54 18.56 -6.05
C ILE A 18 2.06 18.57 -6.22
N THR A 19 2.66 19.77 -6.10
CA THR A 19 4.08 19.99 -6.35
C THR A 19 4.90 20.24 -5.08
N ASP A 20 4.23 20.35 -3.93
CA ASP A 20 4.89 20.46 -2.62
C ASP A 20 4.26 19.46 -1.65
N PRO A 21 5.05 18.50 -1.09
CA PRO A 21 4.50 17.50 -0.18
C PRO A 21 4.01 18.08 1.15
N LYS A 22 4.45 19.31 1.50
CA LYS A 22 4.14 19.98 2.76
C LYS A 22 2.83 20.77 2.68
N THR A 23 1.77 20.11 2.23
CA THR A 23 0.42 20.69 2.21
C THR A 23 -0.06 21.04 3.62
N PRO A 24 -0.96 22.03 3.82
CA PRO A 24 -1.46 22.43 5.15
C PRO A 24 -2.11 21.28 5.92
N TRP A 25 -2.82 20.42 5.19
CA TRP A 25 -3.43 19.16 5.65
C TRP A 25 -3.05 18.05 4.68
N PRO A 26 -3.14 16.76 5.06
CA PRO A 26 -3.03 15.68 4.09
C PRO A 26 -4.12 15.82 3.02
N TRP A 27 -3.72 16.02 1.78
CA TRP A 27 -4.66 16.03 0.66
C TRP A 27 -4.82 14.60 0.17
N ILE A 28 -6.04 14.11 0.25
CA ILE A 28 -6.35 12.69 0.07
C ILE A 28 -7.04 12.42 -1.25
N ASN A 29 -6.87 11.21 -1.74
CA ASN A 29 -7.63 10.62 -2.82
C ASN A 29 -8.27 9.30 -2.35
N TYR A 30 -9.41 8.96 -2.94
CA TYR A 30 -10.09 7.69 -2.75
C TYR A 30 -9.80 6.77 -3.92
N LEU A 31 -9.36 5.57 -3.62
CA LEU A 31 -9.15 4.50 -4.58
C LEU A 31 -10.15 3.40 -4.23
N GLY A 32 -10.86 2.85 -5.21
CA GLY A 32 -11.78 1.80 -4.84
C GLY A 32 -12.64 1.28 -5.99
N ASN A 33 -13.29 0.18 -5.68
CA ASN A 33 -14.36 -0.43 -6.46
C ASN A 33 -15.56 -0.67 -5.52
N GLU A 34 -16.49 -1.55 -5.87
CA GLU A 34 -17.70 -1.80 -5.09
C GLU A 34 -17.43 -2.39 -3.70
N ASP A 35 -16.32 -3.09 -3.51
CA ASP A 35 -16.04 -3.89 -2.31
C ASP A 35 -14.75 -3.50 -1.59
N PHE A 36 -13.72 -3.10 -2.30
CA PHE A 36 -12.40 -2.79 -1.74
C PHE A 36 -12.06 -1.31 -1.92
N PHE A 37 -11.64 -0.69 -0.83
CA PHE A 37 -11.37 0.74 -0.77
C PHE A 37 -10.01 1.03 -0.15
N SER A 38 -9.37 2.06 -0.68
CA SER A 38 -8.16 2.66 -0.14
C SER A 38 -8.29 4.17 -0.08
N LEU A 39 -7.83 4.75 1.00
CA LEU A 39 -7.63 6.17 1.15
C LEU A 39 -6.13 6.42 1.14
N ILE A 40 -5.68 7.36 0.33
CA ILE A 40 -4.27 7.70 0.19
C ILE A 40 -4.07 9.21 0.21
N SER A 41 -3.11 9.68 1.00
CA SER A 41 -2.70 11.08 0.99
C SER A 41 -1.64 11.35 -0.08
N ASN A 42 -1.38 12.63 -0.31
CA ASN A 42 -0.28 13.07 -1.18
C ASN A 42 1.11 12.58 -0.71
N THR A 43 1.25 12.07 0.49
CA THR A 43 2.50 11.50 1.03
C THR A 43 2.39 10.01 1.36
N ALA A 44 1.44 9.30 0.71
CA ALA A 44 1.15 7.87 0.85
C ALA A 44 0.66 7.43 2.24
N GLY A 45 0.26 8.35 3.09
CA GLY A 45 -0.49 8.04 4.30
C GLY A 45 -1.89 7.53 3.97
N GLY A 46 -2.54 6.86 4.92
CA GLY A 46 -3.89 6.36 4.74
C GLY A 46 -4.03 4.87 5.00
N TYR A 47 -5.14 4.28 4.56
CA TYR A 47 -5.50 2.91 4.89
C TYR A 47 -6.38 2.26 3.84
N SER A 48 -6.47 0.93 3.91
CA SER A 48 -7.33 0.11 3.05
C SER A 48 -8.31 -0.69 3.88
N PHE A 49 -9.48 -0.99 3.32
CA PHE A 49 -10.51 -1.80 3.96
C PHE A 49 -11.38 -2.53 2.92
N TYR A 50 -12.06 -3.58 3.38
CA TYR A 50 -13.02 -4.34 2.60
C TYR A 50 -14.43 -4.08 3.14
N LYS A 51 -15.32 -3.51 2.34
CA LYS A 51 -16.73 -3.16 2.63
C LYS A 51 -16.94 -2.26 3.86
N ASP A 52 -16.33 -2.59 4.99
CA ASP A 52 -16.55 -1.91 6.27
C ASP A 52 -15.23 -1.35 6.82
N ALA A 53 -15.12 -0.03 6.88
CA ALA A 53 -13.95 0.69 7.35
C ALA A 53 -13.65 0.49 8.85
N LYS A 54 -14.63 0.03 9.64
CA LYS A 54 -14.49 -0.24 11.07
C LYS A 54 -14.11 -1.70 11.34
N PHE A 55 -14.83 -2.66 10.74
CA PHE A 55 -14.71 -4.08 11.09
C PHE A 55 -13.88 -4.90 10.09
N ARG A 56 -13.54 -4.32 8.95
CA ARG A 56 -12.72 -4.95 7.89
C ARG A 56 -11.56 -4.05 7.47
N ARG A 57 -11.01 -3.29 8.43
CA ARG A 57 -9.82 -2.47 8.24
C ARG A 57 -8.61 -3.38 8.04
N ILE A 58 -7.87 -3.16 6.95
CA ILE A 58 -6.72 -3.98 6.56
C ILE A 58 -5.43 -3.36 7.10
N THR A 59 -5.22 -2.08 6.83
CA THR A 59 -4.01 -1.38 7.27
C THR A 59 -4.30 -0.39 8.38
N ARG A 60 -3.34 -0.22 9.28
CA ARG A 60 -3.45 0.67 10.42
C ARG A 60 -3.21 2.12 10.02
N TYR A 61 -4.10 2.99 10.46
CA TYR A 61 -3.97 4.44 10.32
C TYR A 61 -4.73 5.12 11.45
N ARG A 62 -4.11 6.12 12.05
CA ARG A 62 -4.71 6.88 13.15
C ARG A 62 -5.05 8.29 12.69
N TYR A 63 -6.32 8.66 12.79
CA TYR A 63 -6.78 10.01 12.53
C TYR A 63 -6.37 10.96 13.66
N ASN A 64 -6.31 12.24 13.33
CA ASN A 64 -6.16 13.34 14.30
C ASN A 64 -4.95 13.19 15.23
N ASN A 65 -3.93 12.44 14.82
CA ASN A 65 -2.68 12.35 15.54
C ASN A 65 -1.72 13.49 15.18
N VAL A 66 -0.80 13.79 16.08
CA VAL A 66 0.36 14.64 15.82
C VAL A 66 1.61 13.78 16.00
N PRO A 67 2.49 13.71 14.99
CA PRO A 67 2.41 14.31 13.66
C PRO A 67 1.27 13.71 12.81
N MET A 68 0.63 14.57 12.01
CA MET A 68 -0.44 14.15 11.11
C MET A 68 0.07 13.24 10.01
N ASP A 69 -0.85 12.42 9.46
CA ASP A 69 -0.59 11.53 8.33
C ASP A 69 0.56 10.58 8.61
N ASN A 70 0.49 9.94 9.78
CA ASN A 70 1.45 8.94 10.24
C ASN A 70 0.80 7.56 10.17
N GLY A 71 1.39 6.68 9.35
CA GLY A 71 0.82 5.41 8.93
C GLY A 71 0.39 5.44 7.47
N GLY A 72 0.70 4.37 6.75
CA GLY A 72 0.41 4.27 5.32
C GLY A 72 1.15 3.13 4.67
N ARG A 73 1.36 3.26 3.36
CA ARG A 73 2.11 2.33 2.54
C ARG A 73 3.38 3.01 2.10
N TYR A 74 4.48 2.73 2.78
CA TYR A 74 5.74 3.44 2.59
C TYR A 74 6.75 2.61 1.81
N PHE A 75 7.61 3.31 1.10
CA PHE A 75 8.78 2.75 0.46
C PHE A 75 9.99 3.55 0.89
N TYR A 76 10.99 2.86 1.41
CA TYR A 76 12.24 3.47 1.82
C TYR A 76 13.34 3.05 0.85
N ILE A 77 14.17 3.99 0.50
CA ILE A 77 15.37 3.76 -0.29
C ILE A 77 16.56 4.16 0.57
N ASN A 78 17.47 3.20 0.80
CA ASN A 78 18.76 3.45 1.45
C ASN A 78 19.88 3.24 0.45
N GLU A 79 20.68 4.25 0.26
CA GLU A 79 21.90 4.18 -0.53
C GLU A 79 23.07 4.70 0.27
N GLY A 80 23.98 3.77 0.66
CA GLY A 80 25.16 4.13 1.44
C GLY A 80 24.87 4.84 2.77
N GLY A 81 23.73 4.59 3.37
CA GLY A 81 23.28 5.24 4.62
C GLY A 81 22.40 6.48 4.41
N ASN A 82 22.26 6.95 3.17
CA ASN A 82 21.31 8.02 2.85
C ASN A 82 19.90 7.42 2.70
N VAL A 83 19.03 7.67 3.66
CA VAL A 83 17.65 7.16 3.69
C VAL A 83 16.68 8.24 3.22
N TRP A 84 15.81 7.87 2.30
CA TRP A 84 14.74 8.73 1.79
C TRP A 84 13.54 7.93 1.33
N SER A 85 12.44 8.60 1.07
CA SER A 85 11.22 8.02 0.51
C SER A 85 10.74 8.84 -0.68
N PRO A 86 10.32 8.22 -1.79
CA PRO A 86 9.82 8.94 -2.96
C PRO A 86 8.54 9.73 -2.66
N THR A 87 7.83 9.35 -1.61
CA THR A 87 6.61 10.03 -1.14
C THR A 87 6.89 11.16 -0.13
N TRP A 88 8.16 11.52 0.08
CA TRP A 88 8.67 12.42 1.09
C TRP A 88 8.47 11.91 2.52
N LYS A 89 7.25 11.62 2.95
CA LYS A 89 7.03 10.85 4.19
C LYS A 89 7.34 9.38 3.96
N PRO A 90 7.72 8.66 5.03
CA PRO A 90 7.83 9.14 6.41
C PRO A 90 9.16 9.81 6.72
N CYS A 91 10.20 9.65 5.89
CA CYS A 91 11.57 10.13 6.15
C CYS A 91 11.67 11.65 6.27
N LYS A 92 10.87 12.40 5.52
CA LYS A 92 10.91 13.86 5.41
C LYS A 92 12.24 14.40 4.88
N THR A 93 13.05 13.54 4.27
CA THR A 93 14.32 13.92 3.61
C THR A 93 14.00 14.83 2.43
N ALA A 94 14.81 15.88 2.24
CA ALA A 94 14.65 16.78 1.11
C ALA A 94 14.82 16.02 -0.21
N LEU A 95 13.87 16.18 -1.12
CA LEU A 95 13.91 15.62 -2.48
C LEU A 95 14.35 16.68 -3.47
N ASP A 96 14.98 16.24 -4.58
CA ASP A 96 15.35 17.12 -5.69
C ASP A 96 14.12 17.52 -6.49
N SER A 97 13.15 16.60 -6.62
CA SER A 97 11.82 16.87 -7.18
C SER A 97 10.76 16.03 -6.48
N TYR A 98 9.54 16.55 -6.48
CA TYR A 98 8.37 15.87 -5.95
C TYR A 98 7.14 16.26 -6.76
N GLU A 99 6.35 15.28 -7.14
CA GLU A 99 5.04 15.46 -7.76
C GLU A 99 4.09 14.37 -7.27
N CYS A 100 2.87 14.76 -6.89
CA CYS A 100 1.79 13.82 -6.64
C CYS A 100 0.62 14.16 -7.55
N ARG A 101 0.10 13.18 -8.28
CA ARG A 101 -1.06 13.26 -9.16
C ARG A 101 -2.20 12.44 -8.59
N HIS A 102 -3.23 13.10 -8.13
CA HIS A 102 -4.49 12.48 -7.74
C HIS A 102 -5.44 12.45 -8.92
N GLY A 103 -5.65 11.27 -9.48
CA GLY A 103 -6.56 11.05 -10.60
C GLY A 103 -7.80 10.24 -10.18
N MET A 104 -8.56 9.81 -11.17
CA MET A 104 -9.81 9.07 -11.00
C MET A 104 -9.53 7.66 -10.47
N SER A 105 -9.67 7.47 -9.15
CA SER A 105 -9.41 6.20 -8.45
C SER A 105 -7.97 5.69 -8.54
N TYR A 106 -7.00 6.58 -8.76
CA TYR A 106 -5.57 6.30 -8.70
C TYR A 106 -4.78 7.48 -8.15
N THR A 107 -3.60 7.21 -7.65
CA THR A 107 -2.63 8.22 -7.23
C THR A 107 -1.25 7.83 -7.74
N ARG A 108 -0.55 8.78 -8.35
CA ARG A 108 0.85 8.63 -8.73
C ARG A 108 1.70 9.61 -7.94
N ILE A 109 2.72 9.13 -7.27
CA ILE A 109 3.68 9.96 -6.55
C ILE A 109 5.07 9.69 -7.11
N THR A 110 5.73 10.74 -7.56
CA THR A 110 7.09 10.67 -8.11
C THR A 110 8.01 11.57 -7.29
N GLY A 111 9.08 11.00 -6.79
CA GLY A 111 10.13 11.72 -6.09
C GLY A 111 11.49 11.40 -6.69
N SER A 112 12.40 12.37 -6.71
CA SER A 112 13.78 12.13 -7.10
C SER A 112 14.77 12.61 -6.05
N LYS A 113 15.88 11.91 -5.95
CA LYS A 113 16.99 12.28 -5.07
C LYS A 113 18.33 11.76 -5.63
N ASP A 114 19.30 12.67 -5.71
CA ASP A 114 20.70 12.36 -6.07
C ASP A 114 20.83 11.52 -7.35
N GLY A 115 19.96 11.75 -8.36
CA GLY A 115 19.97 11.05 -9.64
C GLY A 115 19.28 9.69 -9.64
N ILE A 116 18.49 9.38 -8.62
CA ILE A 116 17.51 8.29 -8.63
C ILE A 116 16.11 8.91 -8.65
N GLU A 117 15.31 8.51 -9.63
CA GLU A 117 13.88 8.82 -9.70
C GLU A 117 13.07 7.57 -9.31
N ALA A 118 12.08 7.76 -8.46
CA ALA A 118 11.15 6.71 -8.03
C ALA A 118 9.72 7.17 -8.22
N SER A 119 8.96 6.44 -9.03
CA SER A 119 7.54 6.71 -9.31
C SER A 119 6.68 5.57 -8.79
N LEU A 120 5.68 5.90 -7.98
CA LEU A 120 4.74 4.98 -7.36
C LEU A 120 3.34 5.24 -7.91
N LEU A 121 2.75 4.26 -8.55
CA LEU A 121 1.36 4.26 -8.97
C LEU A 121 0.54 3.37 -8.05
N PHE A 122 -0.45 3.94 -7.38
CA PHE A 122 -1.40 3.25 -6.50
C PHE A 122 -2.79 3.27 -7.15
N PHE A 123 -3.43 2.12 -7.25
CA PHE A 123 -4.83 2.03 -7.69
C PHE A 123 -5.48 0.73 -7.24
N VAL A 124 -6.79 0.72 -7.21
CA VAL A 124 -7.60 -0.49 -6.98
C VAL A 124 -8.13 -0.97 -8.32
N PRO A 125 -7.66 -2.12 -8.83
CA PRO A 125 -8.15 -2.67 -10.09
C PRO A 125 -9.66 -3.00 -10.02
N LEU A 126 -10.35 -2.90 -11.13
CA LEU A 126 -11.76 -3.26 -11.21
C LEU A 126 -11.96 -4.73 -10.79
N LYS A 127 -13.02 -5.00 -10.01
CA LYS A 127 -13.43 -6.35 -9.54
C LYS A 127 -12.34 -7.11 -8.75
N THR A 128 -11.37 -6.40 -8.18
CA THR A 128 -10.29 -6.99 -7.38
C THR A 128 -10.37 -6.50 -5.94
N TRP A 129 -10.21 -7.39 -4.99
CA TRP A 129 -10.16 -7.04 -3.56
C TRP A 129 -8.72 -6.77 -3.14
N GLY A 130 -8.12 -5.77 -3.74
CA GLY A 130 -6.73 -5.41 -3.49
C GLY A 130 -6.32 -4.11 -4.16
N GLU A 131 -5.23 -3.54 -3.65
CA GLU A 131 -4.57 -2.35 -4.16
C GLU A 131 -3.28 -2.76 -4.87
N ALA A 132 -3.17 -2.43 -6.14
CA ALA A 132 -1.94 -2.58 -6.90
C ALA A 132 -1.05 -1.36 -6.69
N GLN A 133 0.24 -1.60 -6.46
CA GLN A 133 1.27 -0.58 -6.26
C GLN A 133 2.43 -0.88 -7.20
N LYS A 134 2.57 -0.08 -8.25
CA LYS A 134 3.69 -0.20 -9.19
C LYS A 134 4.76 0.82 -8.82
N LEU A 135 5.92 0.34 -8.38
CA LEU A 135 7.11 1.16 -8.16
C LEU A 135 8.03 1.04 -9.37
N THR A 136 8.33 2.16 -10.00
CA THR A 136 9.36 2.28 -11.04
C THR A 136 10.57 3.02 -10.48
N LEU A 137 11.71 2.37 -10.42
CA LEU A 137 13.00 2.99 -10.08
C LEU A 137 13.79 3.26 -11.35
N ARG A 138 14.31 4.47 -11.51
CA ARG A 138 15.14 4.87 -12.63
C ARG A 138 16.43 5.53 -12.18
N ASN A 139 17.56 5.05 -12.70
CA ASN A 139 18.85 5.69 -12.51
C ASN A 139 19.06 6.74 -13.61
N THR A 140 18.96 8.02 -13.26
CA THR A 140 19.20 9.15 -14.17
C THR A 140 20.65 9.64 -14.13
N SER A 141 21.50 9.04 -13.29
CA SER A 141 22.91 9.38 -13.16
C SER A 141 23.79 8.61 -14.15
N ALA A 142 25.05 9.04 -14.28
CA ALA A 142 26.04 8.37 -15.13
C ALA A 142 26.80 7.23 -14.42
N LYS A 143 26.39 6.84 -13.20
CA LYS A 143 27.08 5.83 -12.39
C LYS A 143 26.14 4.65 -12.12
N VAL A 144 26.71 3.46 -11.92
CA VAL A 144 25.97 2.32 -11.37
C VAL A 144 25.52 2.65 -9.95
N ARG A 145 24.26 2.37 -9.62
CA ARG A 145 23.68 2.67 -8.31
C ARG A 145 23.25 1.36 -7.61
N LYS A 146 23.60 1.26 -6.35
CA LYS A 146 23.22 0.11 -5.49
C LYS A 146 22.30 0.61 -4.39
N LEU A 147 21.06 0.23 -4.49
CA LEU A 147 19.98 0.67 -3.62
C LEU A 147 19.50 -0.48 -2.74
N LYS A 148 19.08 -0.18 -1.55
CA LYS A 148 18.36 -1.06 -0.65
C LYS A 148 16.94 -0.54 -0.53
N LEU A 149 15.99 -1.32 -1.05
CA LEU A 149 14.58 -0.97 -1.08
C LEU A 149 13.84 -1.72 0.02
N PHE A 150 13.08 -0.99 0.82
CA PHE A 150 12.15 -1.56 1.79
C PHE A 150 10.73 -1.11 1.48
N SER A 151 9.79 -2.04 1.42
CA SER A 151 8.37 -1.72 1.48
C SER A 151 7.90 -1.73 2.93
N PHE A 152 6.77 -1.09 3.21
CA PHE A 152 6.18 -1.08 4.55
C PHE A 152 4.67 -0.92 4.49
N ALA A 153 3.95 -1.78 5.21
CA ALA A 153 2.56 -1.62 5.57
C ALA A 153 2.33 -2.16 6.99
N GLU A 154 1.56 -1.45 7.81
CA GLU A 154 1.22 -1.91 9.16
C GLU A 154 -0.19 -2.48 9.16
N TRP A 155 -0.35 -3.71 9.68
CA TRP A 155 -1.62 -4.40 9.72
C TRP A 155 -2.51 -3.91 10.87
N CYS A 156 -3.77 -3.64 10.55
CA CYS A 156 -4.82 -3.47 11.55
C CYS A 156 -5.36 -4.85 11.98
N LEU A 157 -5.66 -5.02 13.26
CA LEU A 157 -6.31 -6.24 13.76
C LEU A 157 -7.83 -6.21 13.49
N TRP A 158 -8.23 -5.76 12.31
CA TRP A 158 -9.56 -5.68 11.70
C TRP A 158 -10.51 -4.64 12.30
N ASN A 159 -10.66 -4.54 13.61
CA ASN A 159 -11.52 -3.55 14.23
C ASN A 159 -10.75 -2.25 14.49
N ALA A 160 -10.96 -1.26 13.61
CA ALA A 160 -10.23 0.00 13.64
C ALA A 160 -10.39 0.79 14.96
N ALA A 161 -11.57 0.75 15.58
CA ALA A 161 -11.82 1.50 16.82
C ALA A 161 -11.00 0.93 17.98
N THR A 162 -11.11 -0.37 18.23
CA THR A 162 -10.37 -1.03 19.31
C THR A 162 -8.88 -1.12 19.03
N ASP A 163 -8.48 -1.17 17.75
CA ASP A 163 -7.07 -1.13 17.35
C ASP A 163 -6.43 0.23 17.65
N MET A 164 -7.15 1.33 17.41
CA MET A 164 -6.68 2.69 17.76
C MET A 164 -6.49 2.90 19.27
N GLU A 165 -7.31 2.25 20.08
CA GLU A 165 -7.25 2.30 21.55
C GLU A 165 -6.23 1.31 22.14
N ASN A 166 -5.52 0.57 21.30
CA ASN A 166 -4.68 -0.57 21.70
C ASN A 166 -5.44 -1.68 22.45
N PHE A 167 -6.76 -1.64 22.44
CA PHE A 167 -7.59 -2.58 23.17
C PHE A 167 -7.73 -3.91 22.41
N GLN A 168 -7.55 -3.88 21.08
CA GLN A 168 -7.69 -5.04 20.21
C GLN A 168 -6.77 -6.20 20.61
N ARG A 169 -5.57 -5.92 21.15
CA ARG A 169 -4.64 -6.94 21.64
C ARG A 169 -5.21 -7.86 22.71
N ASN A 170 -6.27 -7.42 23.40
CA ASN A 170 -6.95 -8.23 24.41
C ASN A 170 -7.96 -9.22 23.80
N PHE A 171 -8.29 -9.05 22.51
CA PHE A 171 -9.32 -9.82 21.82
C PHE A 171 -8.81 -10.56 20.59
N SER A 172 -7.69 -10.12 20.02
CA SER A 172 -7.16 -10.70 18.80
C SER A 172 -5.64 -10.74 18.85
N THR A 173 -5.08 -11.80 18.33
CA THR A 173 -3.64 -11.96 18.10
C THR A 173 -3.39 -11.93 16.60
N GLY A 174 -2.51 -11.05 16.15
CA GLY A 174 -2.03 -11.05 14.79
C GLY A 174 -1.03 -12.18 14.60
N GLU A 175 -1.23 -12.97 13.57
CA GLU A 175 -0.29 -14.00 13.14
C GLU A 175 0.11 -13.75 11.70
N VAL A 176 1.35 -14.05 11.38
CA VAL A 176 1.89 -13.84 10.05
C VAL A 176 2.45 -15.16 9.51
N GLU A 177 2.16 -15.42 8.24
CA GLU A 177 2.81 -16.47 7.47
C GLU A 177 3.60 -15.82 6.34
N VAL A 178 4.83 -16.28 6.10
CA VAL A 178 5.65 -15.81 4.97
C VAL A 178 5.87 -16.99 4.02
N ASP A 179 5.55 -16.79 2.73
CA ASP A 179 5.71 -17.77 1.67
C ASP A 179 6.39 -17.09 0.48
N GLY A 180 7.71 -17.21 0.39
CA GLY A 180 8.52 -16.50 -0.59
C GLY A 180 8.41 -14.98 -0.46
N SER A 181 7.89 -14.35 -1.51
CA SER A 181 7.69 -12.89 -1.58
C SER A 181 6.31 -12.43 -1.08
N VAL A 182 5.58 -13.29 -0.36
CA VAL A 182 4.22 -12.99 0.11
C VAL A 182 4.15 -13.06 1.62
N ILE A 183 3.68 -11.99 2.23
CA ILE A 183 3.44 -11.89 3.67
C ILE A 183 1.93 -11.92 3.89
N TYR A 184 1.43 -12.92 4.61
CA TYR A 184 0.02 -13.10 4.92
C TYR A 184 -0.25 -12.71 6.36
N HIS A 185 -1.32 -11.95 6.58
CA HIS A 185 -1.80 -11.54 7.90
C HIS A 185 -3.15 -12.16 8.19
N LYS A 186 -3.21 -12.94 9.24
CA LYS A 186 -4.44 -13.50 9.80
C LYS A 186 -4.57 -13.11 11.27
N THR A 187 -5.77 -13.21 11.81
CA THR A 187 -5.98 -13.08 13.25
C THR A 187 -6.66 -14.32 13.79
N GLU A 188 -6.13 -14.79 14.90
CA GLU A 188 -6.71 -15.83 15.72
C GLU A 188 -7.10 -15.26 17.08
N TYR A 189 -7.79 -15.97 17.89
CA TYR A 189 -8.24 -15.72 19.24
C TYR A 189 -9.77 -15.84 19.34
N LYS A 190 -10.52 -14.94 20.00
CA LYS A 190 -11.95 -15.15 20.31
C LYS A 190 -12.86 -15.36 19.09
N GLU A 191 -12.51 -14.81 17.97
CA GLU A 191 -13.24 -14.99 16.72
C GLU A 191 -12.38 -15.74 15.71
N ARG A 192 -12.81 -16.94 15.34
CA ARG A 192 -12.19 -17.67 14.22
C ARG A 192 -12.67 -17.05 12.91
N ARG A 193 -11.90 -16.11 12.40
CA ARG A 193 -12.21 -15.43 11.15
C ARG A 193 -11.74 -16.24 9.96
N ASN A 194 -12.55 -16.28 8.91
CA ASN A 194 -12.24 -16.98 7.66
C ASN A 194 -11.61 -16.07 6.60
N HIS A 195 -11.19 -14.87 6.98
CA HIS A 195 -10.55 -13.90 6.10
C HIS A 195 -9.11 -13.59 6.53
N TYR A 196 -8.35 -13.14 5.58
CA TYR A 196 -6.97 -12.69 5.77
C TYR A 196 -6.60 -11.62 4.74
N ALA A 197 -5.53 -10.88 5.02
CA ALA A 197 -4.90 -10.00 4.07
C ALA A 197 -3.52 -10.52 3.67
N PHE A 198 -2.98 -10.03 2.57
CA PHE A 198 -1.63 -10.34 2.14
C PHE A 198 -0.98 -9.12 1.48
N TYR A 199 0.35 -9.10 1.55
CA TYR A 199 1.17 -8.15 0.82
C TYR A 199 2.26 -8.91 0.07
N SER A 200 2.35 -8.73 -1.22
CA SER A 200 3.28 -9.45 -2.09
C SER A 200 4.08 -8.51 -2.95
N VAL A 201 5.23 -8.99 -3.43
CA VAL A 201 5.99 -8.38 -4.52
C VAL A 201 6.28 -9.42 -5.61
N ASN A 202 6.33 -8.99 -6.87
CA ASN A 202 6.47 -9.86 -8.04
C ASN A 202 7.89 -10.38 -8.32
N THR A 203 8.80 -10.21 -7.38
CA THR A 203 10.19 -10.69 -7.48
C THR A 203 10.60 -11.40 -6.19
N PRO A 204 11.57 -12.34 -6.23
CA PRO A 204 12.17 -12.84 -5.00
C PRO A 204 12.71 -11.71 -4.14
N VAL A 205 12.56 -11.84 -2.84
CA VAL A 205 13.04 -10.87 -1.86
C VAL A 205 14.36 -11.33 -1.25
N ASP A 206 15.23 -10.38 -0.89
CA ASP A 206 16.49 -10.64 -0.19
C ASP A 206 16.31 -10.72 1.32
N GLY A 207 15.11 -10.38 1.81
CA GLY A 207 14.69 -10.50 3.19
C GLY A 207 13.35 -9.82 3.46
N PHE A 208 12.91 -9.89 4.69
CA PHE A 208 11.63 -9.34 5.12
C PHE A 208 11.63 -9.00 6.61
N ASP A 209 10.62 -8.24 7.04
CA ASP A 209 10.27 -8.09 8.45
C ASP A 209 8.76 -8.07 8.61
N THR A 210 8.27 -8.74 9.63
CA THR A 210 6.84 -8.76 9.94
C THR A 210 6.53 -8.32 11.37
N ASP A 211 7.56 -8.10 12.20
CA ASP A 211 7.43 -7.54 13.53
C ASP A 211 7.83 -6.07 13.58
N ARG A 212 6.92 -5.22 14.10
CA ARG A 212 7.11 -3.77 14.12
C ARG A 212 8.26 -3.35 15.03
N GLU A 213 8.41 -3.97 16.19
CA GLU A 213 9.49 -3.64 17.14
C GLU A 213 10.85 -3.91 16.51
N THR A 214 11.00 -5.07 15.88
CA THR A 214 12.23 -5.43 15.17
C THR A 214 12.53 -4.47 14.03
N PHE A 215 11.52 -4.11 13.23
CA PHE A 215 11.71 -3.26 12.06
C PHE A 215 12.01 -1.81 12.43
N VAL A 216 11.17 -1.22 13.29
CA VAL A 216 11.27 0.20 13.65
C VAL A 216 12.37 0.44 14.67
N GLY A 217 12.53 -0.47 15.64
CA GLY A 217 13.35 -0.26 16.85
C GLY A 217 12.51 0.34 17.98
N LEU A 218 12.90 0.07 19.21
CA LEU A 218 12.16 0.48 20.41
C LEU A 218 12.07 2.02 20.59
N TYR A 219 13.05 2.74 20.07
CA TYR A 219 13.20 4.18 20.29
C TYR A 219 13.18 5.01 19.02
N ASN A 220 12.99 4.35 17.85
CA ASN A 220 12.94 5.00 16.56
C ASN A 220 11.49 5.22 16.10
N GLU A 221 11.32 5.98 15.01
CA GLU A 221 10.03 6.27 14.40
C GLU A 221 9.96 5.71 12.96
N PHE A 222 8.83 5.90 12.30
CA PHE A 222 8.72 5.59 10.87
C PHE A 222 9.63 6.46 9.99
N ALA A 223 10.12 7.59 10.49
CA ALA A 223 11.05 8.43 9.76
C ALA A 223 12.43 7.79 9.61
N ASP A 224 12.84 6.97 10.56
CA ASP A 224 14.18 6.39 10.70
C ASP A 224 14.14 4.95 11.25
N PRO A 225 13.41 4.01 10.64
CA PRO A 225 13.33 2.65 11.16
C PRO A 225 14.73 2.01 11.22
N GLU A 226 15.01 1.31 12.31
CA GLU A 226 16.32 0.72 12.58
C GLU A 226 16.83 -0.15 11.43
N ARG A 227 15.95 -1.06 10.91
CA ARG A 227 16.36 -1.95 9.81
C ARG A 227 16.65 -1.18 8.52
N VAL A 228 15.90 -0.11 8.26
CA VAL A 228 16.13 0.75 7.09
C VAL A 228 17.44 1.52 7.22
N VAL A 229 17.72 2.09 8.39
CA VAL A 229 18.97 2.83 8.65
C VAL A 229 20.18 1.89 8.56
N GLU A 230 20.10 0.70 9.14
CA GLU A 230 21.14 -0.33 9.02
C GLU A 230 21.29 -0.88 7.60
N GLY A 231 20.22 -0.75 6.79
CA GLY A 231 20.18 -1.27 5.43
C GLY A 231 20.24 -2.80 5.36
N ARG A 232 19.58 -3.49 6.29
CA ARG A 232 19.49 -4.95 6.32
C ARG A 232 18.17 -5.38 7.00
N PRO A 233 17.55 -6.48 6.55
CA PRO A 233 16.34 -7.02 7.17
C PRO A 233 16.66 -7.72 8.49
N GLY A 234 15.68 -7.80 9.36
CA GLY A 234 15.72 -8.62 10.59
C GLY A 234 15.22 -10.05 10.37
N ASN A 235 14.50 -10.31 9.29
CA ASN A 235 13.79 -11.56 8.99
C ASN A 235 12.87 -11.99 10.14
N SER A 236 12.22 -11.03 10.75
CA SER A 236 11.36 -11.22 11.91
C SER A 236 10.01 -11.83 11.53
N ILE A 237 9.48 -12.70 12.41
CA ILE A 237 8.13 -13.25 12.30
C ILE A 237 7.30 -12.75 13.48
N ALA A 238 6.26 -11.97 13.19
CA ALA A 238 5.38 -11.44 14.22
C ALA A 238 4.37 -12.48 14.71
N HIS A 239 4.20 -12.48 16.01
CA HIS A 239 3.12 -13.17 16.69
C HIS A 239 2.63 -12.27 17.82
N GLY A 240 1.55 -11.54 17.61
CA GLY A 240 1.10 -10.60 18.63
C GLY A 240 0.22 -9.47 18.09
N TRP A 241 0.44 -8.26 18.58
CA TRP A 241 -0.46 -7.11 18.38
C TRP A 241 0.05 -6.04 17.42
N SER A 242 1.30 -6.13 16.97
CA SER A 242 1.91 -5.16 16.07
C SER A 242 2.53 -5.77 14.81
N PRO A 243 1.77 -6.60 14.06
CA PRO A 243 2.29 -7.17 12.82
C PRO A 243 2.41 -6.10 11.73
N ILE A 244 3.47 -6.23 10.93
CA ILE A 244 3.71 -5.42 9.74
C ILE A 244 3.97 -6.30 8.53
N ALA A 245 4.10 -5.69 7.36
CA ALA A 245 4.68 -6.32 6.18
C ALA A 245 5.74 -5.40 5.60
N SER A 246 6.98 -5.89 5.58
CA SER A 246 8.10 -5.22 4.95
C SER A 246 8.88 -6.24 4.11
N HIS A 247 9.09 -5.92 2.84
CA HIS A 247 9.98 -6.65 1.95
C HIS A 247 11.30 -5.88 1.83
N TYR A 248 12.39 -6.60 1.77
CA TYR A 248 13.72 -6.06 1.52
C TYR A 248 14.26 -6.56 0.19
N LEU A 249 14.77 -5.65 -0.63
CA LEU A 249 15.31 -5.92 -1.97
C LEU A 249 16.64 -5.16 -2.16
N GLU A 250 17.66 -5.85 -2.67
CA GLU A 250 18.88 -5.25 -3.15
C GLU A 250 18.75 -4.96 -4.66
N VAL A 251 18.89 -3.72 -5.03
CA VAL A 251 18.64 -3.27 -6.40
C VAL A 251 19.89 -2.60 -6.95
N GLU A 252 20.45 -3.17 -8.02
CA GLU A 252 21.52 -2.52 -8.79
C GLU A 252 20.94 -2.01 -10.11
N LEU A 253 21.18 -0.73 -10.41
CA LEU A 253 20.73 -0.06 -11.62
C LEU A 253 21.91 0.51 -12.39
N GLN A 254 22.03 0.12 -13.67
CA GLN A 254 22.97 0.72 -14.59
C GLN A 254 22.57 2.16 -14.96
N PRO A 255 23.49 3.01 -15.47
CA PRO A 255 23.13 4.33 -15.98
C PRO A 255 21.98 4.26 -17.00
N GLY A 256 20.93 5.03 -16.78
CA GLY A 256 19.73 5.08 -17.62
C GLY A 256 18.76 3.90 -17.44
N GLU A 257 19.10 2.88 -16.65
CA GLU A 257 18.23 1.73 -16.40
C GLU A 257 16.98 2.13 -15.60
N SER A 258 15.86 1.53 -15.98
CA SER A 258 14.60 1.55 -15.21
C SER A 258 14.19 0.13 -14.85
N ARG A 259 13.67 -0.05 -13.63
CA ARG A 259 13.15 -1.35 -13.15
C ARG A 259 11.82 -1.16 -12.43
N ASP A 260 10.87 -2.02 -12.79
CA ASP A 260 9.55 -2.05 -12.18
C ASP A 260 9.45 -3.14 -11.11
N PHE A 261 8.78 -2.81 -10.02
CA PHE A 261 8.38 -3.72 -8.95
C PHE A 261 6.88 -3.60 -8.74
N ILE A 262 6.18 -4.72 -8.72
CA ILE A 262 4.75 -4.76 -8.52
C ILE A 262 4.46 -5.30 -7.13
N PHE A 263 3.87 -4.47 -6.28
CA PHE A 263 3.36 -4.88 -4.99
C PHE A 263 1.83 -4.99 -5.07
N LEU A 264 1.27 -5.96 -4.37
CA LEU A 264 -0.17 -6.15 -4.26
C LEU A 264 -0.57 -6.33 -2.80
N LEU A 265 -1.36 -5.38 -2.30
CA LEU A 265 -2.01 -5.46 -0.99
C LEU A 265 -3.41 -6.00 -1.19
N GLY A 266 -3.64 -7.25 -0.85
CA GLY A 266 -4.88 -7.95 -1.12
C GLY A 266 -5.64 -8.42 0.12
N TYR A 267 -6.92 -8.73 -0.08
CA TYR A 267 -7.82 -9.27 0.93
C TYR A 267 -8.55 -10.49 0.38
N VAL A 268 -8.73 -11.50 1.22
CA VAL A 268 -9.38 -12.75 0.86
C VAL A 268 -10.36 -13.20 1.94
N GLU A 269 -11.54 -13.66 1.53
CA GLU A 269 -12.45 -14.44 2.37
C GLU A 269 -12.58 -15.86 1.80
N ASN A 270 -12.29 -16.85 2.63
CA ASN A 270 -12.56 -18.25 2.34
C ASN A 270 -13.92 -18.66 2.93
N LYS A 271 -14.47 -19.78 2.47
CA LYS A 271 -15.53 -20.44 3.24
C LYS A 271 -14.96 -20.92 4.56
N GLN A 272 -15.79 -20.98 5.61
CA GLN A 272 -15.29 -21.30 6.95
C GLN A 272 -14.65 -22.69 7.04
N GLU A 273 -15.22 -23.65 6.34
CA GLU A 273 -14.73 -25.03 6.24
C GLU A 273 -13.42 -25.12 5.45
N ALA A 274 -13.12 -24.15 4.57
CA ALA A 274 -11.93 -24.09 3.73
C ALA A 274 -10.93 -23.00 4.20
N LYS A 275 -10.99 -22.59 5.46
CA LYS A 275 -10.10 -21.56 6.02
C LYS A 275 -8.63 -21.98 5.97
N PHE A 276 -8.36 -23.22 6.31
CA PHE A 276 -7.02 -23.81 6.36
C PHE A 276 -6.83 -24.77 5.21
N GLU A 277 -5.57 -25.01 4.86
CA GLU A 277 -5.20 -26.08 3.91
C GLU A 277 -5.49 -27.44 4.52
N GLU A 278 -6.01 -28.37 3.71
CA GLU A 278 -6.11 -29.77 4.09
C GLU A 278 -4.69 -30.34 4.21
N ARG A 279 -4.38 -30.95 5.34
CA ARG A 279 -3.10 -31.64 5.53
C ARG A 279 -3.19 -33.01 4.88
N GLU A 280 -2.22 -33.36 4.06
CA GLU A 280 -2.02 -34.75 3.67
C GLU A 280 -1.70 -35.59 4.93
N GLU A 281 -2.54 -36.56 5.23
CA GLU A 281 -2.38 -37.46 6.40
C GLU A 281 -1.02 -38.17 6.43
N SER A 282 -0.39 -38.36 5.27
CA SER A 282 0.92 -39.02 5.12
C SER A 282 2.08 -38.32 5.82
N LEU A 283 2.03 -37.01 5.99
CA LEU A 283 3.04 -36.21 6.70
C LEU A 283 2.82 -36.21 8.23
N HIS A 284 1.63 -36.60 8.69
CA HIS A 284 1.26 -36.52 10.09
C HIS A 284 1.89 -37.66 10.92
N GLU A 285 2.12 -38.82 10.34
CA GLU A 285 2.72 -39.97 11.07
C GLU A 285 4.24 -39.85 11.29
N ALA A 286 4.94 -39.18 10.38
CA ALA A 286 6.40 -39.03 10.49
C ALA A 286 6.82 -37.93 11.50
N PHE A 287 5.93 -37.00 11.88
CA PHE A 287 6.24 -35.85 12.74
C PHE A 287 5.43 -35.78 14.04
N LYS A 288 4.86 -36.85 14.51
CA LYS A 288 4.04 -36.90 15.74
C LYS A 288 4.74 -36.47 17.04
N GLN A 289 6.00 -36.13 17.01
CA GLN A 289 6.78 -35.85 18.23
C GLN A 289 7.35 -34.47 18.46
N SER A 290 7.16 -33.49 17.57
CA SER A 290 7.69 -32.18 17.87
C SER A 290 6.95 -31.05 17.11
N VAL A 291 6.36 -30.16 17.90
CA VAL A 291 5.76 -28.84 17.57
C VAL A 291 4.29 -28.91 17.15
N PRO A 292 3.37 -28.26 17.88
CA PRO A 292 2.03 -27.98 17.37
C PRO A 292 2.17 -27.00 16.19
N SER A 293 2.21 -27.54 14.98
CA SER A 293 2.21 -26.69 13.78
C SER A 293 0.88 -25.94 13.70
N SER A 294 0.96 -24.62 13.79
CA SER A 294 -0.17 -23.73 13.52
C SER A 294 -0.86 -24.11 12.19
N PRO A 295 -2.18 -24.13 12.11
CA PRO A 295 -2.87 -24.43 10.86
C PRO A 295 -2.47 -23.44 9.77
N ILE A 296 -2.08 -23.93 8.60
CA ILE A 296 -1.70 -23.10 7.46
C ILE A 296 -2.95 -22.56 6.79
N ILE A 297 -2.98 -21.25 6.55
CA ILE A 297 -4.11 -20.61 5.88
C ILE A 297 -4.22 -21.05 4.42
N ASN A 298 -5.44 -21.24 3.93
CA ASN A 298 -5.69 -21.59 2.53
C ASN A 298 -5.41 -20.38 1.62
N LYS A 299 -4.35 -20.46 0.82
CA LYS A 299 -3.79 -19.39 0.00
C LYS A 299 -4.26 -19.41 -1.46
N VAL A 300 -5.12 -20.35 -1.86
CA VAL A 300 -5.50 -20.55 -3.27
C VAL A 300 -6.01 -19.27 -3.92
N LYS A 301 -6.94 -18.56 -3.27
CA LYS A 301 -7.49 -17.31 -3.81
C LYS A 301 -6.46 -16.18 -3.87
N ALA A 302 -5.58 -16.08 -2.87
CA ALA A 302 -4.51 -15.08 -2.88
C ALA A 302 -3.52 -15.35 -4.01
N LYS A 303 -3.09 -16.60 -4.20
CA LYS A 303 -2.19 -16.99 -5.29
C LYS A 303 -2.81 -16.70 -6.66
N ALA A 304 -4.11 -16.94 -6.84
CA ALA A 304 -4.82 -16.59 -8.07
C ALA A 304 -4.84 -15.06 -8.31
N MET A 305 -5.10 -14.28 -7.26
CA MET A 305 -5.08 -12.81 -7.35
C MET A 305 -3.67 -12.29 -7.66
N ILE A 306 -2.63 -12.78 -7.00
CA ILE A 306 -1.24 -12.42 -7.25
C ILE A 306 -0.86 -12.71 -8.71
N SER A 307 -1.22 -13.89 -9.23
CA SER A 307 -0.95 -14.27 -10.62
C SER A 307 -1.62 -13.37 -11.65
N ALA A 308 -2.73 -12.72 -11.29
CA ALA A 308 -3.40 -11.76 -12.17
C ALA A 308 -2.64 -10.42 -12.31
N PHE A 309 -1.69 -10.12 -11.40
CA PHE A 309 -0.94 -8.86 -11.34
C PHE A 309 0.57 -9.06 -11.20
N ASP A 310 1.11 -10.20 -11.56
CA ASP A 310 2.51 -10.57 -11.34
C ASP A 310 3.51 -9.96 -12.35
N THR A 311 3.02 -9.27 -13.38
CA THR A 311 3.86 -8.61 -14.39
C THR A 311 3.45 -7.16 -14.61
N THR A 312 4.42 -6.33 -15.03
CA THR A 312 4.19 -4.94 -15.42
C THR A 312 3.09 -4.82 -16.47
N ALA A 313 3.11 -5.67 -17.49
CA ALA A 313 2.12 -5.64 -18.56
C ALA A 313 0.67 -5.89 -18.06
N LYS A 314 0.47 -6.82 -17.12
CA LYS A 314 -0.84 -7.09 -16.52
C LYS A 314 -1.33 -5.91 -15.69
N VAL A 315 -0.44 -5.30 -14.91
CA VAL A 315 -0.77 -4.12 -14.10
C VAL A 315 -1.08 -2.91 -14.98
N ASP A 316 -0.30 -2.67 -16.03
CA ASP A 316 -0.54 -1.57 -16.96
C ASP A 316 -1.85 -1.76 -17.73
N ALA A 317 -2.20 -2.99 -18.11
CA ALA A 317 -3.48 -3.31 -18.72
C ALA A 317 -4.65 -3.04 -17.76
N ALA A 318 -4.53 -3.47 -16.50
CA ALA A 318 -5.55 -3.23 -15.48
C ALA A 318 -5.72 -1.74 -15.17
N PHE A 319 -4.62 -0.98 -15.17
CA PHE A 319 -4.66 0.47 -15.00
C PHE A 319 -5.33 1.17 -16.20
N ALA A 320 -5.02 0.74 -17.43
CA ALA A 320 -5.68 1.24 -18.64
C ALA A 320 -7.20 0.94 -18.63
N GLU A 321 -7.60 -0.25 -18.17
CA GLU A 321 -9.01 -0.62 -18.01
C GLU A 321 -9.72 0.29 -16.98
N LEU A 322 -9.08 0.59 -15.85
CA LEU A 322 -9.60 1.52 -14.85
C LEU A 322 -9.79 2.93 -15.43
N LYS A 323 -8.79 3.46 -16.14
CA LYS A 323 -8.90 4.78 -16.80
C LYS A 323 -10.05 4.78 -17.81
N ALA A 324 -10.12 3.78 -18.69
CA ALA A 324 -11.18 3.68 -19.67
C ALA A 324 -12.58 3.52 -19.04
N TYR A 325 -12.70 2.90 -17.88
CA TYR A 325 -13.95 2.83 -17.12
C TYR A 325 -14.39 4.23 -16.68
N TRP A 326 -13.51 5.01 -16.06
CA TRP A 326 -13.83 6.35 -15.60
C TRP A 326 -14.09 7.32 -16.75
N ASP A 327 -13.31 7.24 -17.84
CA ASP A 327 -13.54 8.06 -19.04
C ASP A 327 -14.92 7.82 -19.61
N ARG A 328 -15.33 6.56 -19.81
CA ARG A 328 -16.68 6.23 -20.27
C ARG A 328 -17.78 6.74 -19.33
N LEU A 329 -17.56 6.68 -18.02
CA LEU A 329 -18.54 7.14 -17.04
C LEU A 329 -18.69 8.67 -17.07
N LEU A 330 -17.58 9.40 -17.13
CA LEU A 330 -17.57 10.85 -17.10
C LEU A 330 -18.00 11.47 -18.45
N ASP A 331 -17.79 10.77 -19.56
CA ASP A 331 -18.19 11.23 -20.89
C ASP A 331 -19.70 11.06 -21.19
N ILE A 332 -20.47 10.43 -20.28
CA ILE A 332 -21.93 10.31 -20.43
C ILE A 332 -22.62 11.67 -20.44
N TYR A 333 -22.13 12.59 -19.62
CA TYR A 333 -22.66 13.93 -19.49
C TYR A 333 -21.55 14.96 -19.35
N VAL A 334 -21.41 15.83 -20.34
CA VAL A 334 -20.37 16.88 -20.37
C VAL A 334 -21.02 18.25 -20.54
N VAL A 335 -20.66 19.18 -19.68
CA VAL A 335 -21.06 20.58 -19.75
C VAL A 335 -19.89 21.43 -20.24
N LYS A 336 -20.17 22.38 -21.09
CA LYS A 336 -19.21 23.39 -21.56
C LYS A 336 -19.83 24.77 -21.45
N THR A 337 -19.21 25.59 -20.60
CA THR A 337 -19.63 26.97 -20.33
C THR A 337 -18.45 27.93 -20.53
N ASP A 338 -18.66 29.21 -20.27
CA ASP A 338 -17.59 30.22 -20.27
C ASP A 338 -16.80 30.25 -18.94
N GLU A 339 -17.13 29.37 -17.96
CA GLU A 339 -16.49 29.30 -16.65
C GLU A 339 -15.82 27.93 -16.45
N GLU A 340 -14.51 27.88 -16.69
CA GLU A 340 -13.71 26.65 -16.58
C GLU A 340 -13.85 25.92 -15.23
N LYS A 341 -14.02 26.69 -14.14
CA LYS A 341 -14.16 26.08 -12.79
C LYS A 341 -15.46 25.32 -12.65
N LEU A 342 -16.54 25.86 -13.26
CA LEU A 342 -17.83 25.18 -13.29
C LEU A 342 -17.75 23.91 -14.13
N ASP A 343 -17.14 23.99 -15.31
CA ASP A 343 -16.96 22.84 -16.19
C ASP A 343 -16.17 21.74 -15.48
N ARG A 344 -15.06 22.09 -14.84
CA ARG A 344 -14.24 21.17 -14.04
C ARG A 344 -15.04 20.50 -12.92
N MET A 345 -15.79 21.26 -12.15
CA MET A 345 -16.59 20.72 -11.05
C MET A 345 -17.67 19.76 -11.55
N VAL A 346 -18.38 20.12 -12.62
CA VAL A 346 -19.47 19.29 -13.15
C VAL A 346 -18.94 18.04 -13.88
N ASN A 347 -17.90 18.20 -14.71
CA ASN A 347 -17.44 17.13 -15.59
C ASN A 347 -16.49 16.13 -14.91
N ILE A 348 -15.83 16.53 -13.81
CA ILE A 348 -14.80 15.72 -13.17
C ILE A 348 -15.14 15.43 -11.71
N TRP A 349 -15.16 16.45 -10.85
CA TRP A 349 -15.09 16.23 -9.41
C TRP A 349 -16.42 15.87 -8.75
N ASN A 350 -17.55 16.45 -9.18
CA ASN A 350 -18.86 16.12 -8.61
C ASN A 350 -19.26 14.64 -8.88
N PRO A 351 -19.16 14.12 -10.11
CA PRO A 351 -19.46 12.71 -10.37
C PRO A 351 -18.61 11.75 -9.56
N VAL A 352 -17.30 12.05 -9.43
CA VAL A 352 -16.36 11.24 -8.66
C VAL A 352 -16.69 11.26 -7.17
N SER A 353 -16.91 12.44 -6.61
CA SER A 353 -17.28 12.62 -5.20
C SER A 353 -18.57 11.88 -4.86
N TYR A 354 -19.59 11.97 -5.71
CA TYR A 354 -20.85 11.26 -5.52
C TYR A 354 -20.68 9.74 -5.56
N THR A 355 -19.92 9.24 -6.51
CA THR A 355 -19.68 7.80 -6.66
C THR A 355 -18.93 7.22 -5.45
N HIS A 356 -17.92 7.93 -4.96
CA HIS A 356 -17.17 7.51 -3.78
C HIS A 356 -17.99 7.62 -2.48
N LEU A 357 -18.80 8.66 -2.31
CA LEU A 357 -19.65 8.82 -1.13
C LEU A 357 -20.73 7.75 -1.05
N ARG A 358 -21.37 7.41 -2.16
CA ARG A 358 -22.42 6.37 -2.20
C ARG A 358 -21.89 4.99 -1.79
N ALA A 359 -20.65 4.69 -2.06
CA ALA A 359 -20.01 3.45 -1.63
C ALA A 359 -19.86 3.33 -0.09
N HIS A 360 -19.93 4.46 0.62
CA HIS A 360 -19.83 4.52 2.08
C HIS A 360 -21.19 4.52 2.80
N GLU A 361 -22.28 4.79 2.10
CA GLU A 361 -23.62 4.87 2.70
C GLU A 361 -24.36 3.52 2.79
N THR A 362 -23.85 2.51 2.13
CA THR A 362 -24.40 1.15 2.14
C THR A 362 -23.55 0.20 2.96
#